data_a79cf5d175f9f332a4339b2b984ef280
#
_entry.id   a79cf5d175f9f332a4339b2b984ef280
#
_cell.length_a   1.000
_cell.length_b   1.000
_cell.length_c   1.000
_cell.angle_alpha   90.00
_cell.angle_beta   90.00
_cell.angle_gamma   90.00
#
_symmetry.space_group_name_H-M   'P 1'
#
loop_
_entity.id
_entity.type
_entity.pdbx_description
1 polymer ?
#
loop_
_entity_poly.entity_id
_entity_poly.type
_entity_poly.pdbx_seq_one_letter_code
_entity_poly.pdbx_strand_id
1 'polypeptide(L)'
;PRYSSSAASDVYKRQRLFSYNSPLGACPTCEGFGSIQVRDMDLIVPDPSKSLRDGAIAPWNTPAYSHELQELLALAPHYDIPTEVPFRKLSPEHLELITQGIPEEDFGGLDGFFKWLERRKYKMHLRVFYNRWHSYLQCPDCNGARLNPIPLAWKIEGNNIATVCQWTIEQARQWFDGLHLSDDQAAIAQGLLVEIRSRLGYLAGVGLGYLALQRPLRTLSRGEAQRVALTTALGSTLVNMMYVLDEPTSG
;
A
#
# COMPACT_ATOMS: atom_id res chain seq x y z
N PRO A 1 -36.14 -9.38 -29.01
CA PRO A 1 -36.24 -8.90 -27.65
C PRO A 1 -34.86 -8.48 -27.13
N ARG A 2 -34.60 -7.18 -27.07
CA ARG A 2 -33.30 -6.61 -26.66
C ARG A 2 -33.31 -6.21 -25.18
N TYR A 3 -33.57 -7.16 -24.28
CA TYR A 3 -33.63 -6.85 -22.84
C TYR A 3 -32.47 -7.43 -22.01
N SER A 4 -31.42 -7.98 -22.64
CA SER A 4 -30.31 -8.61 -21.91
C SER A 4 -29.14 -7.68 -21.57
N SER A 5 -29.10 -6.42 -22.04
CA SER A 5 -27.90 -5.60 -21.87
C SER A 5 -27.86 -4.79 -20.56
N SER A 6 -29.02 -4.37 -20.01
CA SER A 6 -29.04 -3.54 -18.79
C SER A 6 -28.79 -4.37 -17.51
N ALA A 7 -29.43 -5.51 -17.36
CA ALA A 7 -29.28 -6.35 -16.17
C ALA A 7 -27.85 -6.93 -16.05
N ALA A 8 -27.26 -7.40 -17.14
CA ALA A 8 -25.87 -7.87 -17.16
C ALA A 8 -24.88 -6.72 -16.89
N SER A 9 -25.15 -5.52 -17.40
CA SER A 9 -24.37 -4.31 -17.11
C SER A 9 -24.45 -3.92 -15.63
N ASP A 10 -25.63 -4.05 -15.01
CA ASP A 10 -25.83 -3.69 -13.61
C ASP A 10 -25.16 -4.72 -12.67
N VAL A 11 -25.23 -6.01 -12.98
CA VAL A 11 -24.50 -7.05 -12.22
C VAL A 11 -23.01 -6.83 -12.31
N TYR A 12 -22.47 -6.54 -13.51
CA TYR A 12 -21.05 -6.26 -13.71
C TYR A 12 -20.60 -5.01 -12.94
N LYS A 13 -21.40 -3.94 -12.94
CA LYS A 13 -21.11 -2.73 -12.16
C LYS A 13 -21.09 -3.02 -10.66
N ARG A 14 -22.04 -3.83 -10.16
CA ARG A 14 -22.09 -4.24 -8.73
C ARG A 14 -20.86 -5.05 -8.35
N GLN A 15 -20.41 -6.00 -9.17
CA GLN A 15 -19.18 -6.77 -8.90
C GLN A 15 -17.94 -5.87 -8.81
N ARG A 16 -17.86 -4.84 -9.66
CA ARG A 16 -16.74 -3.89 -9.65
C ARG A 16 -16.67 -3.04 -8.38
N LEU A 17 -17.77 -2.88 -7.63
CA LEU A 17 -17.75 -2.21 -6.33
C LEU A 17 -16.89 -2.95 -5.30
N PHE A 18 -16.82 -4.28 -5.39
CA PHE A 18 -16.02 -5.11 -4.47
C PHE A 18 -14.56 -5.28 -4.91
N SER A 19 -14.15 -4.62 -5.99
CA SER A 19 -12.78 -4.67 -6.49
C SER A 19 -12.03 -3.40 -6.13
N TYR A 20 -10.98 -3.53 -5.34
CA TYR A 20 -10.06 -2.43 -5.04
C TYR A 20 -9.18 -2.02 -6.25
N ASN A 21 -9.17 -2.80 -7.33
CA ASN A 21 -8.54 -2.45 -8.61
C ASN A 21 -9.48 -1.66 -9.54
N SER A 22 -10.73 -1.45 -9.13
CA SER A 22 -11.70 -0.69 -9.89
C SER A 22 -11.93 0.68 -9.23
N PRO A 23 -11.92 1.77 -9.98
CA PRO A 23 -12.23 3.11 -9.43
C PRO A 23 -13.60 3.19 -8.75
N LEU A 24 -14.54 2.30 -9.12
CA LEU A 24 -15.87 2.26 -8.50
C LEU A 24 -15.84 1.69 -7.07
N GLY A 25 -14.91 0.77 -6.77
CA GLY A 25 -14.83 0.11 -5.48
C GLY A 25 -13.65 0.58 -4.62
N ALA A 26 -12.60 1.09 -5.24
CA ALA A 26 -11.39 1.53 -4.56
C ALA A 26 -11.66 2.70 -3.60
N CYS A 27 -10.93 2.73 -2.49
CA CYS A 27 -10.85 3.91 -1.64
C CYS A 27 -10.23 5.06 -2.45
N PRO A 28 -10.87 6.24 -2.53
CA PRO A 28 -10.38 7.35 -3.34
C PRO A 28 -9.03 7.91 -2.86
N THR A 29 -8.75 7.84 -1.56
CA THR A 29 -7.53 8.39 -0.96
C THR A 29 -6.30 7.53 -1.26
N CYS A 30 -6.41 6.21 -1.17
CA CYS A 30 -5.29 5.31 -1.44
C CYS A 30 -5.42 4.56 -2.76
N GLU A 31 -6.43 4.86 -3.58
CA GLU A 31 -6.66 4.25 -4.89
C GLU A 31 -6.67 2.71 -4.86
N GLY A 32 -7.08 2.13 -3.73
CA GLY A 32 -7.13 0.67 -3.53
C GLY A 32 -5.83 0.05 -3.01
N PHE A 33 -4.78 0.83 -2.73
CA PHE A 33 -3.53 0.29 -2.18
C PHE A 33 -3.62 -0.07 -0.69
N GLY A 34 -4.54 0.56 0.07
CA GLY A 34 -4.69 0.36 1.51
C GLY A 34 -3.65 1.11 2.35
N SER A 35 -2.68 1.73 1.70
CA SER A 35 -1.64 2.57 2.30
C SER A 35 -1.39 3.79 1.44
N ILE A 36 -0.93 4.85 2.06
CA ILE A 36 -0.50 6.08 1.40
C ILE A 36 1.00 6.25 1.58
N GLN A 37 1.63 6.82 0.58
CA GLN A 37 3.05 7.16 0.64
C GLN A 37 3.19 8.55 1.25
N VAL A 38 3.90 8.65 2.37
CA VAL A 38 4.15 9.91 3.07
C VAL A 38 5.65 10.16 3.17
N ARG A 39 6.03 11.43 3.19
CA ARG A 39 7.41 11.80 3.50
C ARG A 39 7.74 11.37 4.93
N ASP A 40 8.90 10.77 5.11
CA ASP A 40 9.37 10.27 6.39
C ASP A 40 10.50 11.16 6.90
N MET A 41 10.19 11.96 7.91
CA MET A 41 11.16 12.90 8.47
C MET A 41 12.33 12.19 9.15
N ASP A 42 12.14 10.99 9.68
CA ASP A 42 13.21 10.20 10.29
C ASP A 42 14.20 9.68 9.22
N LEU A 43 13.73 9.45 8.01
CA LEU A 43 14.60 9.13 6.87
C LEU A 43 15.28 10.37 6.31
N ILE A 44 14.59 11.51 6.26
CA ILE A 44 15.11 12.78 5.75
C ILE A 44 16.16 13.35 6.70
N VAL A 45 15.93 13.25 8.01
CA VAL A 45 16.85 13.72 9.06
C VAL A 45 17.18 12.55 9.99
N PRO A 46 18.01 11.60 9.53
CA PRO A 46 18.30 10.37 10.29
C PRO A 46 19.08 10.62 11.58
N ASP A 47 19.77 11.73 11.67
CA ASP A 47 20.51 12.16 12.87
C ASP A 47 20.15 13.60 13.22
N PRO A 48 19.13 13.82 14.06
CA PRO A 48 18.70 15.17 14.45
C PRO A 48 19.68 15.87 15.41
N SER A 49 20.79 15.22 15.81
CA SER A 49 21.88 15.85 16.57
C SER A 49 22.83 16.64 15.68
N LYS A 50 22.85 16.38 14.36
CA LYS A 50 23.61 17.14 13.38
C LYS A 50 22.99 18.50 13.14
N SER A 51 23.85 19.48 12.79
CA SER A 51 23.42 20.78 12.33
C SER A 51 23.08 20.78 10.84
N LEU A 52 22.45 21.85 10.35
CA LEU A 52 22.21 22.02 8.91
C LEU A 52 23.54 22.01 8.14
N ARG A 53 24.57 22.68 8.69
CA ARG A 53 25.91 22.75 8.09
C ARG A 53 26.62 21.38 8.06
N ASP A 54 26.37 20.53 9.08
CA ASP A 54 26.90 19.16 9.15
C ASP A 54 26.07 18.17 8.33
N GLY A 55 25.10 18.65 7.56
CA GLY A 55 24.29 17.83 6.67
C GLY A 55 23.22 17.03 7.38
N ALA A 56 22.45 17.64 8.28
CA ALA A 56 21.31 16.99 8.93
C ALA A 56 20.27 16.49 7.93
N ILE A 57 20.07 17.21 6.80
CA ILE A 57 19.11 16.87 5.74
C ILE A 57 19.76 15.94 4.72
N ALA A 58 19.57 14.64 4.91
CA ALA A 58 20.25 13.60 4.12
C ALA A 58 19.99 13.65 2.60
N PRO A 59 18.78 13.96 2.09
CA PRO A 59 18.56 14.11 0.65
C PRO A 59 19.51 15.13 -0.02
N TRP A 60 19.79 16.23 0.66
CA TRP A 60 20.60 17.34 0.15
C TRP A 60 22.12 17.11 0.29
N ASN A 61 22.53 16.06 1.00
CA ASN A 61 23.95 15.67 1.11
C ASN A 61 24.47 14.94 -0.12
N THR A 62 23.61 14.62 -1.08
CA THR A 62 24.05 13.98 -2.31
C THR A 62 24.64 15.01 -3.28
N PRO A 63 25.71 14.70 -4.03
CA PRO A 63 26.33 15.65 -4.96
C PRO A 63 25.36 16.29 -5.96
N ALA A 64 24.32 15.54 -6.35
CA ALA A 64 23.31 16.02 -7.31
C ALA A 64 22.39 17.10 -6.72
N TYR A 65 22.23 17.16 -5.40
CA TYR A 65 21.26 18.03 -4.73
C TYR A 65 21.88 18.88 -3.61
N SER A 66 23.20 18.92 -3.51
CA SER A 66 23.92 19.75 -2.53
C SER A 66 23.68 21.25 -2.72
N HIS A 67 23.27 21.67 -3.90
CA HIS A 67 22.92 23.07 -4.18
C HIS A 67 21.70 23.53 -3.35
N GLU A 68 20.73 22.67 -3.08
CA GLU A 68 19.59 22.99 -2.22
C GLU A 68 20.01 23.36 -0.80
N LEU A 69 20.98 22.59 -0.24
CA LEU A 69 21.55 22.92 1.06
C LEU A 69 22.37 24.22 1.01
N GLN A 70 23.15 24.45 -0.04
CA GLN A 70 23.92 25.66 -0.19
C GLN A 70 23.03 26.90 -0.30
N GLU A 71 21.92 26.80 -1.01
CA GLU A 71 20.93 27.86 -1.13
C GLU A 71 20.31 28.19 0.23
N LEU A 72 19.87 27.14 0.98
CA LEU A 72 19.39 27.33 2.36
C LEU A 72 20.41 28.02 3.24
N LEU A 73 21.70 27.60 3.19
CA LEU A 73 22.77 28.18 3.99
C LEU A 73 23.06 29.63 3.62
N ALA A 74 22.89 30.01 2.34
CA ALA A 74 23.03 31.39 1.88
C ALA A 74 21.89 32.29 2.37
N LEU A 75 20.66 31.77 2.43
CA LEU A 75 19.49 32.49 2.91
C LEU A 75 19.40 32.56 4.44
N ALA A 76 19.98 31.60 5.14
CA ALA A 76 19.89 31.45 6.58
C ALA A 76 20.18 32.73 7.38
N PRO A 77 21.20 33.57 7.04
CA PRO A 77 21.46 34.82 7.76
C PRO A 77 20.36 35.88 7.61
N HIS A 78 19.60 35.88 6.52
CA HIS A 78 18.53 36.85 6.28
C HIS A 78 17.25 36.53 7.07
N TYR A 79 17.10 35.27 7.48
CA TYR A 79 15.91 34.74 8.18
C TYR A 79 16.24 34.25 9.58
N ASP A 80 17.40 34.63 10.11
CA ASP A 80 17.88 34.25 11.44
C ASP A 80 17.89 32.74 11.71
N ILE A 81 18.02 31.90 10.66
CA ILE A 81 18.06 30.45 10.77
C ILE A 81 19.42 30.01 11.31
N PRO A 82 19.49 29.39 12.51
CA PRO A 82 20.76 28.95 13.06
C PRO A 82 21.27 27.69 12.36
N THR A 83 22.40 27.78 11.67
CA THR A 83 22.93 26.70 10.83
C THR A 83 23.87 25.73 11.55
N GLU A 84 24.35 26.10 12.77
CA GLU A 84 25.33 25.31 13.53
C GLU A 84 24.74 24.61 14.76
N VAL A 85 23.45 24.85 15.04
CA VAL A 85 22.76 24.15 16.13
C VAL A 85 22.21 22.81 15.66
N PRO A 86 22.09 21.81 16.55
CA PRO A 86 21.43 20.55 16.22
C PRO A 86 20.03 20.75 15.65
N PHE A 87 19.68 20.00 14.60
CA PHE A 87 18.37 20.10 13.92
C PHE A 87 17.18 20.03 14.90
N ARG A 88 17.26 19.17 15.92
CA ARG A 88 16.23 19.05 16.97
C ARG A 88 16.04 20.31 17.84
N LYS A 89 16.95 21.27 17.78
CA LYS A 89 16.89 22.53 18.53
C LYS A 89 16.40 23.72 17.70
N LEU A 90 16.12 23.50 16.43
CA LEU A 90 15.51 24.51 15.58
C LEU A 90 14.10 24.83 16.06
N SER A 91 13.73 26.10 16.01
CA SER A 91 12.37 26.52 16.36
C SER A 91 11.35 26.02 15.34
N PRO A 92 10.06 25.90 15.71
CA PRO A 92 9.01 25.55 14.76
C PRO A 92 8.97 26.47 13.54
N GLU A 93 9.22 27.77 13.71
CA GLU A 93 9.27 28.77 12.64
C GLU A 93 10.41 28.48 11.65
N HIS A 94 11.60 28.15 12.16
CA HIS A 94 12.72 27.75 11.29
C HIS A 94 12.45 26.46 10.55
N LEU A 95 11.82 25.47 11.22
CA LEU A 95 11.43 24.21 10.58
C LEU A 95 10.38 24.43 9.47
N GLU A 96 9.48 25.39 9.67
CA GLU A 96 8.50 25.77 8.66
C GLU A 96 9.17 26.37 7.42
N LEU A 97 10.09 27.31 7.58
CA LEU A 97 10.88 27.89 6.47
C LEU A 97 11.69 26.83 5.72
N ILE A 98 12.31 25.89 6.43
CA ILE A 98 13.08 24.81 5.81
C ILE A 98 12.15 23.85 5.06
N THR A 99 10.95 23.62 5.58
CA THR A 99 10.00 22.63 5.02
C THR A 99 9.20 23.24 3.87
N GLN A 100 8.56 24.39 4.09
CA GLN A 100 7.68 25.02 3.10
C GLN A 100 8.46 25.87 2.09
N GLY A 101 9.68 26.30 2.48
CA GLY A 101 10.48 27.21 1.69
C GLY A 101 10.21 28.68 1.97
N ILE A 102 10.85 29.53 1.19
CA ILE A 102 10.78 30.99 1.28
C ILE A 102 10.36 31.52 -0.10
N PRO A 103 9.06 31.75 -0.32
CA PRO A 103 8.54 32.12 -1.65
C PRO A 103 9.14 33.42 -2.21
N GLU A 104 9.46 34.38 -1.34
CA GLU A 104 10.06 35.67 -1.73
C GLU A 104 11.45 35.50 -2.37
N GLU A 105 12.15 34.42 -2.01
CA GLU A 105 13.50 34.10 -2.51
C GLU A 105 13.49 32.96 -3.55
N ASP A 106 12.32 32.55 -4.04
CA ASP A 106 12.13 31.39 -4.94
C ASP A 106 12.71 30.07 -4.38
N PHE A 107 12.94 30.01 -3.07
CA PHE A 107 13.42 28.80 -2.39
C PHE A 107 12.24 27.91 -1.99
N GLY A 108 12.18 26.73 -2.61
CA GLY A 108 11.06 25.80 -2.44
C GLY A 108 11.09 24.96 -1.16
N GLY A 109 12.18 24.95 -0.42
CA GLY A 109 12.36 24.09 0.75
C GLY A 109 12.23 22.60 0.42
N LEU A 110 11.98 21.80 1.46
CA LEU A 110 11.74 20.36 1.29
C LEU A 110 10.48 20.09 0.45
N ASP A 111 9.43 20.90 0.62
CA ASP A 111 8.17 20.73 -0.12
C ASP A 111 8.36 20.93 -1.62
N GLY A 112 9.03 22.02 -2.00
CA GLY A 112 9.36 22.31 -3.40
C GLY A 112 10.26 21.23 -4.01
N PHE A 113 11.29 20.83 -3.30
CA PHE A 113 12.21 19.78 -3.71
C PHE A 113 11.50 18.43 -3.96
N PHE A 114 10.69 17.95 -3.02
CA PHE A 114 9.96 16.70 -3.20
C PHE A 114 8.87 16.80 -4.26
N LYS A 115 8.19 17.94 -4.40
CA LYS A 115 7.24 18.21 -5.47
C LYS A 115 7.90 18.22 -6.85
N TRP A 116 9.10 18.75 -6.94
CA TRP A 116 9.91 18.69 -8.16
C TRP A 116 10.31 17.25 -8.52
N LEU A 117 10.73 16.43 -7.54
CA LEU A 117 11.03 15.01 -7.73
C LEU A 117 9.77 14.24 -8.17
N GLU A 118 8.64 14.53 -7.55
CA GLU A 118 7.37 13.87 -7.84
C GLU A 118 6.94 14.03 -9.29
N ARG A 119 7.02 15.24 -9.82
CA ARG A 119 6.72 15.53 -11.23
C ARG A 119 7.63 14.78 -12.21
N ARG A 120 8.78 14.29 -11.76
CA ARG A 120 9.78 13.60 -12.57
C ARG A 120 9.92 12.11 -12.25
N LYS A 121 8.99 11.53 -11.51
CA LYS A 121 8.96 10.07 -11.17
C LYS A 121 8.96 9.15 -12.39
N TYR A 122 8.66 9.64 -13.57
CA TYR A 122 8.77 8.88 -14.81
C TYR A 122 10.22 8.44 -15.10
N LYS A 123 11.22 9.18 -14.59
CA LYS A 123 12.63 8.80 -14.67
C LYS A 123 12.96 7.83 -13.53
N MET A 124 13.46 6.64 -13.87
CA MET A 124 13.68 5.55 -12.91
C MET A 124 14.57 5.96 -11.72
N HIS A 125 15.71 6.62 -11.98
CA HIS A 125 16.64 7.05 -10.93
C HIS A 125 16.00 8.05 -9.95
N LEU A 126 15.18 8.99 -10.45
CA LEU A 126 14.46 9.95 -9.59
C LEU A 126 13.37 9.28 -8.78
N ARG A 127 12.67 8.29 -9.36
CA ARG A 127 11.67 7.50 -8.63
C ARG A 127 12.30 6.69 -7.49
N VAL A 128 13.46 6.06 -7.74
CA VAL A 128 14.19 5.31 -6.70
C VAL A 128 14.66 6.26 -5.60
N PHE A 129 15.22 7.43 -5.98
CA PHE A 129 15.64 8.44 -5.02
C PHE A 129 14.46 8.97 -4.19
N TYR A 130 13.35 9.32 -4.82
CA TYR A 130 12.14 9.78 -4.15
C TYR A 130 11.63 8.75 -3.13
N ASN A 131 11.52 7.48 -3.53
CA ASN A 131 11.00 6.42 -2.66
C ASN A 131 11.89 6.15 -1.44
N ARG A 132 13.18 6.49 -1.48
CA ARG A 132 14.09 6.34 -0.34
C ARG A 132 13.67 7.16 0.88
N TRP A 133 13.00 8.28 0.67
CA TRP A 133 12.66 9.27 1.69
C TRP A 133 11.18 9.22 2.08
N HIS A 134 10.49 8.17 1.67
CA HIS A 134 9.06 7.99 1.93
C HIS A 134 8.81 6.64 2.59
N SER A 135 7.87 6.68 3.54
CA SER A 135 7.32 5.49 4.19
C SER A 135 5.88 5.27 3.73
N TYR A 136 5.41 4.04 3.92
CA TYR A 136 4.03 3.68 3.65
C TYR A 136 3.26 3.60 4.96
N LEU A 137 2.33 4.51 5.16
CA LEU A 137 1.39 4.49 6.27
C LEU A 137 0.07 3.87 5.85
N GLN A 138 -0.60 3.21 6.78
CA GLN A 138 -1.96 2.72 6.56
C GLN A 138 -2.86 3.91 6.19
N CYS A 139 -3.69 3.74 5.16
CA CYS A 139 -4.60 4.79 4.71
C CYS A 139 -5.55 5.18 5.84
N PRO A 140 -5.64 6.45 6.24
CA PRO A 140 -6.49 6.88 7.35
C PRO A 140 -7.98 6.73 7.04
N ASP A 141 -8.40 6.86 5.77
CA ASP A 141 -9.80 6.83 5.39
C ASP A 141 -10.37 5.41 5.35
N CYS A 142 -9.64 4.47 4.75
CA CYS A 142 -10.13 3.09 4.65
C CYS A 142 -9.52 2.15 5.70
N ASN A 143 -8.60 2.62 6.54
CA ASN A 143 -7.90 1.80 7.55
C ASN A 143 -7.38 0.47 6.98
N GLY A 144 -6.79 0.52 5.77
CA GLY A 144 -6.26 -0.66 5.10
C GLY A 144 -7.27 -1.52 4.35
N ALA A 145 -8.57 -1.22 4.43
CA ALA A 145 -9.63 -1.98 3.75
C ALA A 145 -9.57 -1.89 2.22
N ARG A 146 -8.86 -0.92 1.66
CA ARG A 146 -8.67 -0.68 0.21
C ARG A 146 -9.93 -0.27 -0.55
N LEU A 147 -11.09 -0.43 0.05
CA LEU A 147 -12.40 -0.19 -0.56
C LEU A 147 -13.02 1.10 -0.01
N ASN A 148 -13.89 1.69 -0.79
CA ASN A 148 -14.73 2.79 -0.34
C ASN A 148 -15.86 2.28 0.60
N PRO A 149 -16.63 3.16 1.26
CA PRO A 149 -17.66 2.75 2.22
C PRO A 149 -18.81 1.92 1.64
N ILE A 150 -19.12 2.06 0.34
CA ILE A 150 -20.28 1.41 -0.28
C ILE A 150 -20.21 -0.12 -0.20
N PRO A 151 -19.16 -0.81 -0.72
CA PRO A 151 -19.04 -2.25 -0.58
C PRO A 151 -18.86 -2.71 0.88
N LEU A 152 -18.33 -1.86 1.75
CA LEU A 152 -18.14 -2.18 3.16
C LEU A 152 -19.46 -2.18 3.96
N ALA A 153 -20.52 -1.57 3.44
CA ALA A 153 -21.86 -1.64 4.02
C ALA A 153 -22.52 -3.01 3.84
N TRP A 154 -22.07 -3.81 2.86
CA TRP A 154 -22.59 -5.16 2.64
C TRP A 154 -21.96 -6.14 3.63
N LYS A 155 -22.82 -6.91 4.30
CA LYS A 155 -22.39 -7.86 5.34
C LYS A 155 -23.04 -9.22 5.13
N ILE A 156 -22.29 -10.27 5.42
CA ILE A 156 -22.75 -11.65 5.50
C ILE A 156 -22.51 -12.10 6.94
N GLU A 157 -23.55 -12.52 7.66
CA GLU A 157 -23.48 -12.83 9.10
C GLU A 157 -22.74 -11.76 9.92
N GLY A 158 -23.07 -10.49 9.66
CA GLY A 158 -22.49 -9.34 10.37
C GLY A 158 -21.08 -8.92 9.90
N ASN A 159 -20.40 -9.69 9.07
CA ASN A 159 -19.03 -9.44 8.60
C ASN A 159 -19.03 -8.87 7.18
N ASN A 160 -18.25 -7.81 6.96
CA ASN A 160 -18.00 -7.28 5.64
C ASN A 160 -16.70 -7.87 5.05
N ILE A 161 -16.45 -7.61 3.76
CA ILE A 161 -15.29 -8.13 3.06
C ILE A 161 -13.96 -7.69 3.69
N ALA A 162 -13.85 -6.47 4.23
CA ALA A 162 -12.63 -6.01 4.87
C ALA A 162 -12.35 -6.77 6.18
N THR A 163 -13.38 -7.05 6.97
CA THR A 163 -13.28 -7.88 8.18
C THR A 163 -12.77 -9.27 7.82
N VAL A 164 -13.37 -9.92 6.81
CA VAL A 164 -12.95 -11.25 6.37
C VAL A 164 -11.50 -11.24 5.84
N CYS A 165 -11.08 -10.20 5.13
CA CYS A 165 -9.71 -10.08 4.64
C CYS A 165 -8.66 -9.89 5.75
N GLN A 166 -9.06 -9.42 6.94
CA GLN A 166 -8.17 -9.31 8.10
C GLN A 166 -7.92 -10.64 8.81
N TRP A 167 -8.80 -11.60 8.63
CA TRP A 167 -8.67 -12.92 9.24
C TRP A 167 -7.48 -13.70 8.66
N THR A 168 -6.98 -14.63 9.47
CA THR A 168 -6.06 -15.64 8.96
C THR A 168 -6.79 -16.58 8.00
N ILE A 169 -6.04 -17.23 7.11
CA ILE A 169 -6.57 -18.22 6.18
C ILE A 169 -7.38 -19.30 6.93
N GLU A 170 -6.86 -19.74 8.10
CA GLU A 170 -7.57 -20.74 8.92
C GLU A 170 -8.87 -20.21 9.52
N GLN A 171 -8.89 -18.99 10.03
CA GLN A 171 -10.11 -18.35 10.53
C GLN A 171 -11.15 -18.16 9.42
N ALA A 172 -10.71 -17.70 8.24
CA ALA A 172 -11.58 -17.56 7.09
C ALA A 172 -12.14 -18.92 6.65
N ARG A 173 -11.31 -19.97 6.59
CA ARG A 173 -11.74 -21.34 6.26
C ARG A 173 -12.84 -21.82 7.21
N GLN A 174 -12.61 -21.72 8.53
CA GLN A 174 -13.58 -22.13 9.54
C GLN A 174 -14.90 -21.37 9.40
N TRP A 175 -14.86 -20.07 9.15
CA TRP A 175 -16.05 -19.26 8.96
C TRP A 175 -16.82 -19.65 7.69
N PHE A 176 -16.13 -19.86 6.55
CA PHE A 176 -16.79 -20.28 5.32
C PHE A 176 -17.35 -21.72 5.41
N ASP A 177 -16.72 -22.59 6.19
CA ASP A 177 -17.22 -23.95 6.44
C ASP A 177 -18.49 -23.94 7.31
N GLY A 178 -18.55 -23.03 8.30
CA GLY A 178 -19.70 -22.87 9.21
C GLY A 178 -20.77 -21.88 8.73
N LEU A 179 -20.65 -21.32 7.52
CA LEU A 179 -21.58 -20.30 7.02
C LEU A 179 -22.98 -20.85 6.78
N HIS A 180 -23.97 -20.25 7.44
CA HIS A 180 -25.37 -20.61 7.32
C HIS A 180 -26.09 -19.67 6.36
N LEU A 181 -26.55 -20.19 5.25
CA LEU A 181 -27.30 -19.46 4.23
C LEU A 181 -28.71 -20.04 4.10
N SER A 182 -29.69 -19.21 3.72
CA SER A 182 -31.00 -19.70 3.29
C SER A 182 -30.87 -20.55 2.01
N ASP A 183 -31.85 -21.40 1.73
CA ASP A 183 -31.81 -22.28 0.55
C ASP A 183 -31.59 -21.52 -0.76
N ASP A 184 -32.25 -20.39 -0.93
CA ASP A 184 -32.08 -19.53 -2.11
C ASP A 184 -30.67 -18.93 -2.19
N GLN A 185 -30.13 -18.47 -1.07
CA GLN A 185 -28.76 -17.92 -1.01
C GLN A 185 -27.72 -19.02 -1.24
N ALA A 186 -27.93 -20.20 -0.69
CA ALA A 186 -27.06 -21.35 -0.87
C ALA A 186 -27.04 -21.80 -2.33
N ALA A 187 -28.20 -21.86 -3.00
CA ALA A 187 -28.27 -22.19 -4.43
C ALA A 187 -27.50 -21.20 -5.30
N ILE A 188 -27.60 -19.88 -5.01
CA ILE A 188 -26.87 -18.83 -5.75
C ILE A 188 -25.36 -18.89 -5.47
N ALA A 189 -24.96 -19.13 -4.22
CA ALA A 189 -23.57 -19.06 -3.78
C ALA A 189 -22.80 -20.37 -3.94
N GLN A 190 -23.44 -21.49 -4.23
CA GLN A 190 -22.86 -22.83 -4.22
C GLN A 190 -21.54 -22.94 -4.97
N GLY A 191 -21.49 -22.49 -6.21
CA GLY A 191 -20.27 -22.54 -7.04
C GLY A 191 -19.12 -21.73 -6.47
N LEU A 192 -19.45 -20.52 -5.95
CA LEU A 192 -18.45 -19.64 -5.34
C LEU A 192 -17.92 -20.18 -4.02
N LEU A 193 -18.79 -20.75 -3.19
CA LEU A 193 -18.40 -21.33 -1.90
C LEU A 193 -17.50 -22.54 -2.07
N VAL A 194 -17.78 -23.41 -3.04
CA VAL A 194 -16.92 -24.56 -3.37
C VAL A 194 -15.52 -24.06 -3.75
N GLU A 195 -15.43 -23.05 -4.59
CA GLU A 195 -14.13 -22.50 -5.02
C GLU A 195 -13.39 -21.83 -3.86
N ILE A 196 -14.06 -21.02 -3.05
CA ILE A 196 -13.46 -20.35 -1.88
C ILE A 196 -12.92 -21.38 -0.88
N ARG A 197 -13.74 -22.38 -0.52
CA ARG A 197 -13.35 -23.46 0.42
C ARG A 197 -12.17 -24.26 -0.12
N SER A 198 -12.17 -24.58 -1.40
CA SER A 198 -11.07 -25.29 -2.05
C SER A 198 -9.76 -24.48 -1.98
N ARG A 199 -9.79 -23.20 -2.36
CA ARG A 199 -8.60 -22.32 -2.32
C ARG A 199 -8.07 -22.10 -0.90
N LEU A 200 -8.96 -21.86 0.08
CA LEU A 200 -8.56 -21.74 1.48
C LEU A 200 -7.99 -23.06 2.02
N GLY A 201 -8.59 -24.19 1.62
CA GLY A 201 -8.08 -25.52 1.96
C GLY A 201 -6.68 -25.78 1.42
N TYR A 202 -6.40 -25.43 0.16
CA TYR A 202 -5.03 -25.53 -0.40
C TYR A 202 -4.03 -24.68 0.35
N LEU A 203 -4.36 -23.40 0.62
CA LEU A 203 -3.49 -22.50 1.37
C LEU A 203 -3.20 -23.02 2.79
N ALA A 204 -4.21 -23.53 3.49
CA ALA A 204 -4.03 -24.14 4.80
C ALA A 204 -3.20 -25.43 4.71
N GLY A 205 -3.45 -26.26 3.71
CA GLY A 205 -2.75 -27.53 3.48
C GLY A 205 -1.25 -27.40 3.23
N VAL A 206 -0.80 -26.28 2.61
CA VAL A 206 0.63 -25.96 2.45
C VAL A 206 1.23 -25.25 3.66
N GLY A 207 0.51 -25.20 4.80
CA GLY A 207 1.00 -24.62 6.05
C GLY A 207 0.96 -23.09 6.11
N LEU A 208 0.11 -22.42 5.32
CA LEU A 208 -0.04 -20.96 5.32
C LEU A 208 -1.26 -20.48 6.13
N GLY A 209 -1.90 -21.36 6.90
CA GLY A 209 -3.12 -21.07 7.66
C GLY A 209 -3.02 -19.88 8.62
N TYR A 210 -1.83 -19.54 9.10
CA TYR A 210 -1.55 -18.42 9.99
C TYR A 210 -1.49 -17.05 9.31
N LEU A 211 -1.36 -17.00 7.99
CA LEU A 211 -1.26 -15.75 7.25
C LEU A 211 -2.62 -15.05 7.15
N ALA A 212 -2.66 -13.73 7.35
CA ALA A 212 -3.83 -12.93 7.07
C ALA A 212 -4.06 -12.83 5.56
N LEU A 213 -5.33 -12.93 5.12
CA LEU A 213 -5.69 -12.85 3.70
C LEU A 213 -5.26 -11.52 3.03
N GLN A 214 -5.26 -10.43 3.78
CA GLN A 214 -4.86 -9.12 3.27
C GLN A 214 -3.34 -8.89 3.25
N ARG A 215 -2.53 -9.85 3.73
CA ARG A 215 -1.09 -9.66 3.81
C ARG A 215 -0.47 -9.44 2.42
N PRO A 216 0.22 -8.32 2.18
CA PRO A 216 0.81 -8.03 0.87
C PRO A 216 1.88 -9.06 0.50
N LEU A 217 1.87 -9.55 -0.75
CA LEU A 217 2.84 -10.55 -1.24
C LEU A 217 4.30 -10.11 -1.04
N ARG A 218 4.60 -8.81 -1.15
CA ARG A 218 5.95 -8.26 -0.94
C ARG A 218 6.49 -8.44 0.48
N THR A 219 5.62 -8.73 1.46
CA THR A 219 6.00 -8.93 2.87
C THR A 219 6.15 -10.40 3.24
N LEU A 220 5.86 -11.30 2.30
CA LEU A 220 6.03 -12.72 2.48
C LEU A 220 7.52 -13.10 2.39
N SER A 221 7.92 -14.08 3.18
CA SER A 221 9.20 -14.74 2.98
C SER A 221 9.24 -15.45 1.63
N ARG A 222 10.44 -15.79 1.13
CA ARG A 222 10.60 -16.50 -0.14
C ARG A 222 9.82 -17.82 -0.14
N GLY A 223 9.89 -18.59 0.94
CA GLY A 223 9.16 -19.86 1.06
C GLY A 223 7.64 -19.69 1.14
N GLU A 224 7.13 -18.66 1.84
CA GLU A 224 5.70 -18.33 1.85
C GLU A 224 5.20 -17.98 0.45
N ALA A 225 5.94 -17.10 -0.26
CA ALA A 225 5.58 -16.68 -1.63
C ALA A 225 5.58 -17.87 -2.60
N GLN A 226 6.53 -18.79 -2.48
CA GLN A 226 6.61 -20.01 -3.28
C GLN A 226 5.43 -20.94 -3.00
N ARG A 227 5.05 -21.14 -1.74
CA ARG A 227 3.86 -21.94 -1.37
C ARG A 227 2.55 -21.32 -1.88
N VAL A 228 2.40 -19.97 -1.83
CA VAL A 228 1.27 -19.28 -2.45
C VAL A 228 1.23 -19.53 -3.96
N ALA A 229 2.37 -19.44 -4.66
CA ALA A 229 2.45 -19.71 -6.09
C ALA A 229 2.06 -21.18 -6.41
N LEU A 230 2.51 -22.13 -5.59
CA LEU A 230 2.18 -23.54 -5.73
C LEU A 230 0.66 -23.79 -5.60
N THR A 231 0.00 -23.15 -4.63
CA THR A 231 -1.47 -23.28 -4.48
C THR A 231 -2.24 -22.74 -5.68
N THR A 232 -1.74 -21.67 -6.30
CA THR A 232 -2.33 -21.12 -7.54
C THR A 232 -2.21 -22.10 -8.70
N ALA A 233 -1.08 -22.79 -8.81
CA ALA A 233 -0.85 -23.79 -9.83
C ALA A 233 -1.70 -25.05 -9.60
N LEU A 234 -1.71 -25.60 -8.38
CA LEU A 234 -2.46 -26.81 -8.03
C LEU A 234 -3.98 -26.59 -7.96
N GLY A 235 -4.40 -25.37 -7.60
CA GLY A 235 -5.82 -25.00 -7.52
C GLY A 235 -6.47 -24.76 -8.89
N SER A 236 -5.72 -24.84 -9.99
CA SER A 236 -6.29 -24.77 -11.32
C SER A 236 -6.98 -26.09 -11.67
N THR A 237 -8.22 -26.02 -12.14
CA THR A 237 -8.98 -27.19 -12.63
C THR A 237 -8.53 -27.67 -14.02
N LEU A 238 -7.40 -27.17 -14.49
CA LEU A 238 -6.86 -27.52 -15.80
C LEU A 238 -6.30 -28.95 -15.78
N VAL A 239 -6.77 -29.77 -16.70
CA VAL A 239 -6.29 -31.14 -16.92
C VAL A 239 -5.18 -31.16 -17.99
N ASN A 240 -4.30 -32.15 -17.91
CA ASN A 240 -3.16 -32.32 -18.84
C ASN A 240 -2.11 -31.21 -18.76
N MET A 241 -1.86 -30.68 -17.58
CA MET A 241 -0.80 -29.71 -17.31
C MET A 241 0.43 -30.42 -16.73
N MET A 242 1.61 -29.96 -17.13
CA MET A 242 2.88 -30.35 -16.52
C MET A 242 3.39 -29.18 -15.69
N TYR A 243 3.66 -29.41 -14.41
CA TYR A 243 4.26 -28.41 -13.52
C TYR A 243 5.76 -28.67 -13.42
N VAL A 244 6.55 -27.65 -13.73
CA VAL A 244 8.00 -27.69 -13.54
C VAL A 244 8.30 -26.87 -12.28
N LEU A 245 8.82 -27.56 -11.27
CA LEU A 245 9.20 -26.95 -10.00
C LEU A 245 10.73 -26.84 -9.94
N ASP A 246 11.22 -25.63 -9.71
CA ASP A 246 12.63 -25.37 -9.49
C ASP A 246 12.89 -25.26 -7.99
N GLU A 247 13.80 -26.08 -7.46
CA GLU A 247 14.15 -26.17 -6.03
C GLU A 247 12.91 -26.21 -5.09
N PRO A 248 11.98 -27.18 -5.24
CA PRO A 248 10.71 -27.18 -4.50
C PRO A 248 10.86 -27.34 -2.97
N THR A 249 12.03 -27.71 -2.51
CA THR A 249 12.36 -27.93 -1.08
C THR A 249 13.13 -26.79 -0.45
N SER A 250 13.41 -25.73 -1.17
CA SER A 250 14.23 -24.59 -0.69
C SER A 250 13.44 -23.53 0.10
N GLY A 251 12.29 -23.89 0.72
CA GLY A 251 11.44 -22.96 1.46
C GLY A 251 10.88 -23.50 2.75
#